data_ee27e6f70ff43aebb0afc874f99f9a14
#
_entry.id   ee27e6f70ff43aebb0afc874f99f9a14
#
_cell.length_a   1.000
_cell.length_b   1.000
_cell.length_c   1.000
_cell.angle_alpha   90.00
_cell.angle_beta   90.00
_cell.angle_gamma   90.00
#
_symmetry.space_group_name_H-M   'P 1'
#
loop_
_entity.id
_entity.type
_entity.pdbx_description
1 polymer ?
#
loop_
_entity_poly.entity_id
_entity_poly.type
_entity_poly.pdbx_seq_one_letter_code
_entity_poly.pdbx_strand_id
1 'polypeptide(L)'
;MSLLTRLFTPNFVWSFAVYATGQPFPPDLTIEQPIKVFNSKRLRFFRRQPHTQADPFLLVDNETLFVFYEQMYPGSIGRIACSKTVDLKSFEDCGVILSEDHHLSWPFVLRADGEIYMVPESRQAGRVKLYRFDNLPNAISEIRTLREGKYVDPVLLRHQDHWYLFATSERGLELFVSDNLLTGKFEPHPKSPITADLRFSRSGGPLIQNGDILIRVAQDCSRGYGDNINFVEIATLTPNDYEERPFQMSYFKKQKSWNRDGAHHLSLASFRGFSVVAVDGRQRDHWVNRLLRRPAFR
;
A
#
# COMPACT_ATOMS: atom_id res chain seq x y z
N MET A 1 17.90 3.43 23.57
CA MET A 1 18.08 2.08 23.05
C MET A 1 19.56 1.78 22.92
N SER A 2 20.09 0.75 23.58
CA SER A 2 21.52 0.43 23.56
C SER A 2 21.99 -0.01 22.15
N LEU A 3 23.29 0.12 21.87
CA LEU A 3 23.90 -0.35 20.60
C LEU A 3 23.60 -1.82 20.34
N LEU A 4 23.63 -2.64 21.39
CA LEU A 4 23.29 -4.07 21.34
C LEU A 4 21.83 -4.31 20.94
N THR A 5 20.86 -3.57 21.51
CA THR A 5 19.44 -3.72 21.15
C THR A 5 19.22 -3.37 19.67
N ARG A 6 19.93 -2.36 19.12
CA ARG A 6 19.87 -2.00 17.69
C ARG A 6 20.44 -3.08 16.77
N LEU A 7 21.46 -3.84 17.22
CA LEU A 7 22.09 -4.90 16.43
C LEU A 7 21.19 -6.15 16.33
N PHE A 8 20.38 -6.42 17.35
CA PHE A 8 19.56 -7.63 17.40
C PHE A 8 18.09 -7.42 17.01
N THR A 9 17.62 -6.17 16.86
CA THR A 9 16.28 -5.92 16.33
C THR A 9 16.27 -6.21 14.82
N PRO A 10 15.42 -7.10 14.31
CA PRO A 10 15.34 -7.37 12.89
C PRO A 10 14.96 -6.09 12.14
N ASN A 11 15.86 -5.56 11.32
CA ASN A 11 15.52 -4.54 10.34
C ASN A 11 15.23 -5.23 9.02
N PHE A 12 14.13 -4.88 8.41
CA PHE A 12 13.76 -5.37 7.09
C PHE A 12 14.13 -4.33 6.02
N VAL A 13 14.47 -4.85 4.86
CA VAL A 13 14.56 -4.10 3.61
C VAL A 13 13.31 -4.45 2.83
N TRP A 14 12.57 -3.44 2.41
CA TRP A 14 11.36 -3.60 1.60
C TRP A 14 11.64 -3.33 0.15
N SER A 15 11.14 -4.19 -0.71
CA SER A 15 11.21 -4.10 -2.16
C SER A 15 9.85 -4.47 -2.74
N PHE A 16 9.58 -4.14 -3.98
CA PHE A 16 8.36 -4.61 -4.64
C PHE A 16 8.66 -5.07 -6.06
N ALA A 17 7.75 -5.86 -6.60
CA ALA A 17 7.80 -6.32 -7.97
C ALA A 17 6.47 -6.10 -8.69
N VAL A 18 6.56 -5.91 -10.00
CA VAL A 18 5.41 -5.81 -10.91
C VAL A 18 5.42 -7.04 -11.81
N TYR A 19 4.26 -7.66 -11.94
CA TYR A 19 3.99 -8.81 -12.79
C TYR A 19 2.94 -8.44 -13.84
N ALA A 20 3.00 -9.05 -15.01
CA ALA A 20 1.92 -9.01 -15.99
C ALA A 20 1.51 -10.47 -16.28
N THR A 21 0.26 -10.79 -16.04
CA THR A 21 -0.26 -12.16 -16.13
C THR A 21 -1.59 -12.21 -16.86
N GLY A 22 -1.87 -13.34 -17.52
CA GLY A 22 -3.19 -13.68 -18.05
C GLY A 22 -4.03 -14.55 -17.11
N GLN A 23 -3.53 -14.83 -15.91
CA GLN A 23 -4.23 -15.68 -14.95
C GLN A 23 -5.47 -15.00 -14.36
N PRO A 24 -6.52 -15.78 -14.00
CA PRO A 24 -7.64 -15.25 -13.23
C PRO A 24 -7.20 -14.81 -11.82
N PHE A 25 -8.01 -13.99 -11.20
CA PHE A 25 -7.77 -13.57 -9.82
C PHE A 25 -8.16 -14.67 -8.81
N PRO A 26 -7.38 -14.89 -7.76
CA PRO A 26 -6.04 -14.34 -7.52
C PRO A 26 -4.95 -15.15 -8.26
N PRO A 27 -4.05 -14.49 -9.02
CA PRO A 27 -3.04 -15.19 -9.82
C PRO A 27 -1.97 -15.86 -8.95
N ASP A 28 -1.48 -17.03 -9.37
CA ASP A 28 -0.33 -17.67 -8.71
C ASP A 28 0.99 -17.03 -9.18
N LEU A 29 1.51 -16.08 -8.41
CA LEU A 29 2.75 -15.37 -8.73
C LEU A 29 4.01 -16.25 -8.59
N THR A 30 3.90 -17.50 -8.10
CA THR A 30 5.06 -18.39 -7.97
C THR A 30 5.51 -18.97 -9.31
N ILE A 31 4.62 -19.05 -10.26
CA ILE A 31 4.89 -19.53 -11.63
C ILE A 31 5.17 -18.39 -12.61
N GLU A 32 5.01 -17.14 -12.17
CA GLU A 32 5.25 -15.94 -12.97
C GLU A 32 6.63 -15.35 -12.71
N GLN A 33 7.20 -14.73 -13.74
CA GLN A 33 8.40 -13.92 -13.59
C GLN A 33 8.00 -12.44 -13.50
N PRO A 34 8.54 -11.68 -12.56
CA PRO A 34 8.28 -10.26 -12.49
C PRO A 34 8.85 -9.56 -13.73
N ILE A 35 8.05 -8.69 -14.34
CA ILE A 35 8.52 -7.82 -15.44
C ILE A 35 9.45 -6.73 -14.93
N LYS A 36 9.31 -6.35 -13.65
CA LYS A 36 10.20 -5.38 -12.98
C LYS A 36 10.28 -5.66 -11.49
N VAL A 37 11.48 -5.58 -10.94
CA VAL A 37 11.71 -5.56 -9.49
C VAL A 37 12.32 -4.21 -9.10
N PHE A 38 11.63 -3.49 -8.22
CA PHE A 38 12.11 -2.28 -7.58
C PHE A 38 12.87 -2.67 -6.31
N ASN A 39 14.14 -2.98 -6.50
CA ASN A 39 14.94 -3.61 -5.47
C ASN A 39 15.64 -2.57 -4.61
N SER A 40 15.28 -2.51 -3.35
CA SER A 40 15.99 -1.76 -2.32
C SER A 40 17.30 -2.44 -2.03
N LYS A 41 18.40 -1.92 -2.60
CA LYS A 41 19.70 -2.57 -2.54
C LYS A 41 20.38 -2.28 -1.21
N ARG A 42 20.99 -3.34 -0.67
CA ARG A 42 22.02 -3.28 0.36
C ARG A 42 23.11 -2.32 -0.08
N LEU A 43 23.56 -1.44 0.81
CA LEU A 43 24.61 -0.45 0.58
C LEU A 43 25.76 -1.02 -0.27
N ARG A 44 25.92 -0.53 -1.49
CA ARG A 44 27.24 -0.45 -2.12
C ARG A 44 27.95 0.79 -1.58
N PHE A 45 29.20 0.69 -1.28
CA PHE A 45 30.06 1.60 -0.48
C PHE A 45 29.94 3.11 -0.77
N PHE A 46 29.30 3.58 -1.84
CA PHE A 46 29.33 4.98 -2.27
C PHE A 46 28.02 5.56 -2.84
N ARG A 47 26.88 4.85 -2.78
CA ARG A 47 25.60 5.43 -3.27
C ARG A 47 24.51 5.30 -2.22
N ARG A 48 23.85 6.41 -1.89
CA ARG A 48 22.58 6.39 -1.16
C ARG A 48 21.54 5.67 -2.02
N GLN A 49 21.05 4.55 -1.53
CA GLN A 49 19.95 3.83 -2.15
C GLN A 49 18.83 3.70 -1.12
N PRO A 50 17.56 3.68 -1.56
CA PRO A 50 16.44 3.49 -0.65
C PRO A 50 16.58 2.11 0.03
N HIS A 51 16.23 2.05 1.31
CA HIS A 51 16.13 0.78 2.04
C HIS A 51 14.68 0.31 2.13
N THR A 52 13.74 1.15 1.76
CA THR A 52 12.31 0.85 1.62
C THR A 52 11.82 1.37 0.28
N GLN A 53 11.24 0.48 -0.49
CA GLN A 53 10.34 0.71 -1.59
C GLN A 53 9.19 -0.27 -1.37
N ALA A 54 8.03 0.23 -0.93
CA ALA A 54 6.91 -0.58 -0.46
C ALA A 54 5.56 0.04 -0.87
N ASP A 55 4.48 -0.65 -0.56
CA ASP A 55 3.11 -0.19 -0.80
C ASP A 55 2.84 0.24 -2.26
N PRO A 56 3.13 -0.62 -3.27
CA PRO A 56 3.02 -0.22 -4.67
C PRO A 56 1.56 -0.17 -5.15
N PHE A 57 0.97 1.01 -5.29
CA PHE A 57 -0.35 1.21 -5.89
C PHE A 57 -0.26 1.46 -7.39
N LEU A 58 -1.14 0.80 -8.14
CA LEU A 58 -1.24 0.89 -9.59
C LEU A 58 -2.40 1.80 -10.00
N LEU A 59 -2.15 2.66 -10.98
CA LEU A 59 -3.18 3.46 -11.64
C LEU A 59 -2.93 3.48 -13.15
N VAL A 60 -3.98 3.19 -13.93
CA VAL A 60 -3.93 3.38 -15.38
C VAL A 60 -4.60 4.71 -15.73
N ASP A 61 -3.88 5.55 -16.43
CA ASP A 61 -4.41 6.78 -17.02
C ASP A 61 -4.00 6.87 -18.47
N ASN A 62 -5.00 7.00 -19.37
CA ASN A 62 -4.80 6.90 -20.80
C ASN A 62 -4.03 5.61 -21.16
N GLU A 63 -2.92 5.71 -21.89
CA GLU A 63 -2.08 4.56 -22.27
C GLU A 63 -0.85 4.38 -21.36
N THR A 64 -0.91 4.88 -20.13
CA THR A 64 0.19 4.85 -19.17
C THR A 64 -0.23 4.15 -17.89
N LEU A 65 0.60 3.22 -17.44
CA LEU A 65 0.51 2.63 -16.12
C LEU A 65 1.46 3.36 -15.18
N PHE A 66 0.92 3.93 -14.12
CA PHE A 66 1.65 4.54 -13.02
C PHE A 66 1.76 3.58 -11.85
N VAL A 67 2.91 3.59 -11.19
CA VAL A 67 3.20 2.84 -9.98
C VAL A 67 3.60 3.84 -8.91
N PHE A 68 2.75 4.06 -7.92
CA PHE A 68 3.03 4.91 -6.76
C PHE A 68 3.49 4.05 -5.61
N TYR A 69 4.51 4.48 -4.86
CA TYR A 69 5.07 3.67 -3.79
C TYR A 69 5.73 4.52 -2.71
N GLU A 70 5.82 3.96 -1.51
CA GLU A 70 6.66 4.52 -0.46
C GLU A 70 8.14 4.40 -0.85
N GLN A 71 8.89 5.47 -0.66
CA GLN A 71 10.34 5.48 -0.78
C GLN A 71 10.97 6.07 0.48
N MET A 72 11.90 5.33 1.11
CA MET A 72 12.61 5.81 2.29
C MET A 72 14.09 5.46 2.22
N TYR A 73 14.93 6.44 2.55
CA TYR A 73 16.38 6.28 2.65
C TYR A 73 16.81 6.10 4.12
N PRO A 74 17.97 5.50 4.41
CA PRO A 74 18.47 5.38 5.77
C PRO A 74 18.55 6.74 6.47
N GLY A 75 17.81 6.89 7.57
CA GLY A 75 17.78 8.13 8.36
C GLY A 75 16.86 9.22 7.82
N SER A 76 16.01 8.93 6.81
CA SER A 76 14.95 9.82 6.36
C SER A 76 13.57 9.32 6.78
N ILE A 77 12.57 10.16 6.60
CA ILE A 77 11.16 9.78 6.64
C ILE A 77 10.72 9.22 5.29
N GLY A 78 9.61 8.47 5.26
CA GLY A 78 8.97 7.99 4.04
C GLY A 78 8.39 9.14 3.23
N ARG A 79 8.45 9.01 1.91
CA ARG A 79 7.93 9.92 0.90
C ARG A 79 7.25 9.11 -0.19
N ILE A 80 6.36 9.72 -0.94
CA ILE A 80 5.73 9.05 -2.07
C ILE A 80 6.53 9.33 -3.35
N ALA A 81 6.91 8.25 -4.01
CA ALA A 81 7.57 8.26 -5.31
C ALA A 81 6.67 7.63 -6.37
N CYS A 82 6.99 7.88 -7.62
CA CYS A 82 6.26 7.34 -8.77
C CYS A 82 7.22 6.81 -9.83
N SER A 83 6.82 5.75 -10.50
CA SER A 83 7.38 5.29 -11.77
C SER A 83 6.24 5.04 -12.75
N LYS A 84 6.51 5.12 -14.06
CA LYS A 84 5.49 4.89 -15.09
C LYS A 84 6.02 4.01 -16.22
N THR A 85 5.11 3.38 -16.94
CA THR A 85 5.41 2.60 -18.14
C THR A 85 4.26 2.69 -19.16
N VAL A 86 4.60 2.67 -20.43
CA VAL A 86 3.63 2.60 -21.53
C VAL A 86 3.65 1.24 -22.23
N ASP A 87 4.65 0.38 -21.96
CA ASP A 87 4.90 -0.84 -22.72
C ASP A 87 5.15 -2.09 -21.84
N LEU A 88 5.15 -1.96 -20.51
CA LEU A 88 5.49 -2.99 -19.52
C LEU A 88 6.94 -3.52 -19.64
N LYS A 89 7.78 -2.91 -20.46
CA LYS A 89 9.18 -3.32 -20.69
C LYS A 89 10.15 -2.34 -20.06
N SER A 90 9.90 -1.05 -20.26
CA SER A 90 10.69 0.04 -19.69
C SER A 90 9.88 0.80 -18.63
N PHE A 91 10.51 1.11 -17.50
CA PHE A 91 9.91 1.90 -16.42
C PHE A 91 10.74 3.18 -16.25
N GLU A 92 10.08 4.31 -16.46
CA GLU A 92 10.63 5.64 -16.22
C GLU A 92 10.43 6.02 -14.75
N ASP A 93 11.49 6.49 -14.10
CA ASP A 93 11.42 7.01 -12.73
C ASP A 93 10.97 8.49 -12.77
N CYS A 94 9.83 8.77 -12.18
CA CYS A 94 9.28 10.12 -12.03
C CYS A 94 9.82 10.83 -10.77
N GLY A 95 10.56 10.12 -9.91
CA GLY A 95 11.08 10.65 -8.66
C GLY A 95 10.04 10.76 -7.54
N VAL A 96 10.36 11.56 -6.54
CA VAL A 96 9.47 11.86 -5.39
C VAL A 96 8.43 12.88 -5.84
N ILE A 97 7.15 12.53 -5.69
CA ILE A 97 6.01 13.34 -6.11
C ILE A 97 5.28 14.01 -4.95
N LEU A 98 5.38 13.44 -3.73
CA LEU A 98 4.81 14.01 -2.52
C LEU A 98 5.75 13.81 -1.33
N SER A 99 6.03 14.91 -0.62
CA SER A 99 6.87 14.93 0.57
C SER A 99 6.33 15.95 1.55
N GLU A 100 6.17 15.55 2.80
CA GLU A 100 5.73 16.37 3.92
C GLU A 100 6.85 16.44 4.98
N ASP A 101 6.63 17.19 6.06
CA ASP A 101 7.52 17.24 7.22
C ASP A 101 7.40 16.02 8.14
N HIS A 102 6.46 15.14 7.85
CA HIS A 102 6.19 13.88 8.53
C HIS A 102 6.26 12.71 7.56
N HIS A 103 6.28 11.49 8.12
CA HIS A 103 6.33 10.24 7.34
C HIS A 103 5.07 10.07 6.51
N LEU A 104 5.26 9.73 5.22
CA LEU A 104 4.21 9.30 4.29
C LEU A 104 4.54 7.90 3.79
N SER A 105 3.51 7.05 3.70
CA SER A 105 3.52 5.72 3.10
C SER A 105 2.17 5.44 2.45
N TRP A 106 1.95 4.23 1.96
CA TRP A 106 0.64 3.77 1.52
C TRP A 106 -0.06 4.74 0.54
N PRO A 107 0.48 5.02 -0.64
CA PRO A 107 -0.08 6.00 -1.58
C PRO A 107 -1.34 5.48 -2.30
N PHE A 108 -2.42 5.23 -1.55
CA PHE A 108 -3.68 4.79 -2.14
C PHE A 108 -4.17 5.80 -3.16
N VAL A 109 -4.37 5.36 -4.39
CA VAL A 109 -4.83 6.19 -5.52
C VAL A 109 -6.15 5.67 -6.07
N LEU A 110 -7.01 6.60 -6.49
CA LEU A 110 -8.28 6.28 -7.11
C LEU A 110 -8.69 7.32 -8.13
N ARG A 111 -9.54 6.91 -9.08
CA ARG A 111 -10.24 7.82 -9.98
C ARG A 111 -11.68 7.98 -9.51
N ALA A 112 -12.15 9.22 -9.42
CA ALA A 112 -13.54 9.53 -9.11
C ALA A 112 -13.95 10.82 -9.82
N ASP A 113 -15.15 10.82 -10.39
CA ASP A 113 -15.79 11.98 -11.06
C ASP A 113 -14.85 12.69 -12.07
N GLY A 114 -14.05 11.91 -12.81
CA GLY A 114 -13.10 12.40 -13.82
C GLY A 114 -11.73 12.83 -13.27
N GLU A 115 -11.60 13.00 -11.96
CA GLU A 115 -10.38 13.42 -11.27
C GLU A 115 -9.61 12.23 -10.67
N ILE A 116 -8.32 12.43 -10.42
CA ILE A 116 -7.46 11.44 -9.75
C ILE A 116 -7.08 11.96 -8.38
N TYR A 117 -7.30 11.11 -7.37
CA TYR A 117 -7.03 11.41 -5.97
C TYR A 117 -6.01 10.45 -5.39
N MET A 118 -5.34 10.92 -4.32
CA MET A 118 -4.48 10.11 -3.46
C MET A 118 -4.86 10.30 -2.00
N VAL A 119 -4.85 9.19 -1.24
CA VAL A 119 -5.02 9.18 0.21
C VAL A 119 -3.84 8.42 0.81
N PRO A 120 -2.71 9.10 1.08
CA PRO A 120 -1.56 8.45 1.69
C PRO A 120 -1.78 8.21 3.18
N GLU A 121 -1.07 7.25 3.75
CA GLU A 121 -0.92 7.19 5.19
C GLU A 121 -0.17 8.43 5.68
N SER A 122 -0.81 9.15 6.60
CA SER A 122 -0.28 10.36 7.25
C SER A 122 -0.55 10.32 8.78
N ARG A 123 -0.34 9.15 9.40
CA ARG A 123 -0.61 8.89 10.81
C ARG A 123 0.08 9.89 11.74
N GLN A 124 1.31 10.31 11.41
CA GLN A 124 2.06 11.26 12.23
C GLN A 124 1.43 12.66 12.24
N ALA A 125 0.73 13.04 11.15
CA ALA A 125 -0.06 14.27 11.09
C ALA A 125 -1.37 14.18 11.91
N GLY A 126 -1.76 12.97 12.37
CA GLY A 126 -2.99 12.77 13.13
C GLY A 126 -4.27 12.91 12.32
N ARG A 127 -4.21 12.72 11.01
CA ARG A 127 -5.35 12.87 10.11
C ARG A 127 -5.16 12.08 8.82
N VAL A 128 -6.28 11.65 8.21
CA VAL A 128 -6.34 11.07 6.89
C VAL A 128 -6.60 12.20 5.89
N LYS A 129 -5.63 12.47 5.03
CA LYS A 129 -5.65 13.57 4.06
C LYS A 129 -6.07 13.08 2.68
N LEU A 130 -6.84 13.90 1.96
CA LEU A 130 -7.16 13.72 0.54
C LEU A 130 -6.36 14.70 -0.29
N TYR A 131 -5.65 14.20 -1.28
CA TYR A 131 -4.94 14.97 -2.28
C TYR A 131 -5.60 14.76 -3.65
N ARG A 132 -5.48 15.75 -4.54
CA ARG A 132 -5.86 15.65 -5.95
C ARG A 132 -4.67 15.91 -6.84
N PHE A 133 -4.54 15.15 -7.91
CA PHE A 133 -3.58 15.46 -8.96
C PHE A 133 -4.12 16.56 -9.86
N ASP A 134 -3.41 17.68 -9.90
CA ASP A 134 -3.65 18.77 -10.84
C ASP A 134 -2.98 18.45 -12.18
N ASN A 135 -1.88 17.71 -12.15
CA ASN A 135 -1.19 17.15 -13.31
C ASN A 135 -0.43 15.87 -12.91
N LEU A 136 -0.83 14.74 -13.44
CA LEU A 136 -0.26 13.43 -13.14
C LEU A 136 1.11 13.21 -13.79
N PRO A 137 2.16 12.75 -13.08
CA PRO A 137 2.20 12.50 -11.64
C PRO A 137 2.77 13.67 -10.81
N ASN A 138 3.14 14.79 -11.43
CA ASN A 138 4.08 15.75 -10.86
C ASN A 138 3.45 16.89 -10.05
N ALA A 139 2.15 17.16 -10.23
CA ALA A 139 1.47 18.22 -9.49
C ALA A 139 0.31 17.63 -8.69
N ILE A 140 0.40 17.74 -7.36
CA ILE A 140 -0.56 17.20 -6.41
C ILE A 140 -0.80 18.20 -5.29
N SER A 141 -2.05 18.43 -4.93
CA SER A 141 -2.47 19.41 -3.93
C SER A 141 -3.34 18.76 -2.84
N GLU A 142 -3.12 19.11 -1.56
CA GLU A 142 -4.04 18.73 -0.47
C GLU A 142 -5.39 19.42 -0.67
N ILE A 143 -6.47 18.63 -0.67
CA ILE A 143 -7.84 19.12 -0.82
C ILE A 143 -8.52 19.29 0.53
N ARG A 144 -8.44 18.26 1.39
CA ARG A 144 -9.09 18.28 2.69
C ARG A 144 -8.61 17.14 3.59
N THR A 145 -8.95 17.25 4.86
CA THR A 145 -8.95 16.14 5.81
C THR A 145 -10.26 15.34 5.68
N LEU A 146 -10.15 14.04 5.46
CA LEU A 146 -11.30 13.13 5.45
C LEU A 146 -11.69 12.73 6.87
N ARG A 147 -10.69 12.45 7.73
CA ARG A 147 -10.91 12.03 9.10
C ARG A 147 -9.74 12.48 9.99
N GLU A 148 -10.07 13.04 11.16
CA GLU A 148 -9.09 13.28 12.22
C GLU A 148 -8.82 11.98 12.97
N GLY A 149 -7.56 11.75 13.37
CA GLY A 149 -7.11 10.58 14.11
C GLY A 149 -5.84 9.94 13.56
N LYS A 150 -5.27 9.03 14.34
CA LYS A 150 -4.03 8.31 13.99
C LYS A 150 -4.37 6.99 13.29
N TYR A 151 -4.67 7.07 12.03
CA TYR A 151 -5.00 5.91 11.20
C TYR A 151 -3.84 5.49 10.31
N VAL A 152 -3.75 4.19 10.01
CA VAL A 152 -2.83 3.61 9.03
C VAL A 152 -3.59 2.94 7.90
N ASP A 153 -2.96 2.83 6.74
CA ASP A 153 -3.39 2.10 5.55
C ASP A 153 -4.83 2.44 5.11
N PRO A 154 -5.15 3.74 4.89
CA PRO A 154 -6.49 4.14 4.49
C PRO A 154 -6.82 3.67 3.08
N VAL A 155 -8.04 3.16 2.87
CA VAL A 155 -8.57 2.75 1.57
C VAL A 155 -9.97 3.34 1.40
N LEU A 156 -10.22 4.00 0.28
CA LEU A 156 -11.53 4.50 -0.10
C LEU A 156 -12.20 3.58 -1.13
N LEU A 157 -13.50 3.47 -1.01
CA LEU A 157 -14.36 2.83 -2.00
C LEU A 157 -15.62 3.66 -2.19
N ARG A 158 -16.00 3.91 -3.44
CA ARG A 158 -17.36 4.29 -3.78
C ARG A 158 -18.16 3.03 -4.07
N HIS A 159 -19.19 2.75 -3.28
CA HIS A 159 -20.09 1.63 -3.49
C HIS A 159 -21.53 2.09 -3.43
N GLN A 160 -22.29 1.84 -4.49
CA GLN A 160 -23.60 2.44 -4.70
C GLN A 160 -23.48 3.97 -4.62
N ASP A 161 -24.28 4.62 -3.80
CA ASP A 161 -24.34 6.09 -3.64
C ASP A 161 -23.49 6.62 -2.48
N HIS A 162 -22.66 5.78 -1.85
CA HIS A 162 -21.90 6.13 -0.66
C HIS A 162 -20.39 5.93 -0.84
N TRP A 163 -19.64 6.71 -0.09
CA TRP A 163 -18.20 6.56 0.09
C TRP A 163 -17.89 5.85 1.40
N TYR A 164 -17.01 4.86 1.33
CA TYR A 164 -16.55 4.09 2.47
C TYR A 164 -15.05 4.29 2.64
N LEU A 165 -14.63 4.61 3.87
CA LEU A 165 -13.23 4.71 4.25
C LEU A 165 -12.91 3.60 5.25
N PHE A 166 -12.05 2.68 4.83
CA PHE A 166 -11.43 1.67 5.68
C PHE A 166 -10.10 2.23 6.19
N ALA A 167 -9.86 2.21 7.48
CA ALA A 167 -8.62 2.68 8.06
C ALA A 167 -8.33 1.97 9.39
N THR A 168 -7.08 1.61 9.65
CA THR A 168 -6.71 0.86 10.86
C THR A 168 -6.28 1.79 11.98
N SER A 169 -6.81 1.59 13.17
CA SER A 169 -6.40 2.24 14.41
C SER A 169 -5.91 1.23 15.45
N GLU A 170 -5.70 1.68 16.67
CA GLU A 170 -5.41 0.81 17.83
C GLU A 170 -6.60 -0.12 18.18
N ARG A 171 -7.82 0.21 17.72
CA ARG A 171 -9.04 -0.58 17.92
C ARG A 171 -9.21 -1.72 16.90
N GLY A 172 -8.41 -1.71 15.82
CA GLY A 172 -8.52 -2.61 14.68
C GLY A 172 -8.91 -1.87 13.40
N LEU A 173 -9.50 -2.56 12.44
CA LEU A 173 -9.97 -1.98 11.19
C LEU A 173 -11.30 -1.26 11.40
N GLU A 174 -11.27 0.04 11.25
CA GLU A 174 -12.45 0.89 11.35
C GLU A 174 -13.02 1.19 9.96
N LEU A 175 -14.33 1.33 9.91
CA LEU A 175 -15.09 1.69 8.71
C LEU A 175 -15.83 3.00 8.97
N PHE A 176 -15.78 3.90 7.99
CA PHE A 176 -16.51 5.16 7.99
C PHE A 176 -17.32 5.29 6.71
N VAL A 177 -18.44 5.98 6.77
CA VAL A 177 -19.33 6.21 5.63
C VAL A 177 -19.59 7.70 5.42
N SER A 178 -19.70 8.12 4.16
CA SER A 178 -20.02 9.49 3.76
C SER A 178 -20.82 9.50 2.46
N ASP A 179 -21.69 10.47 2.28
CA ASP A 179 -22.46 10.66 1.06
C ASP A 179 -21.63 11.34 -0.05
N ASN A 180 -20.57 12.06 0.32
CA ASN A 180 -19.77 12.83 -0.65
C ASN A 180 -18.30 12.87 -0.27
N LEU A 181 -17.42 12.59 -1.24
CA LEU A 181 -15.97 12.57 -1.03
C LEU A 181 -15.41 13.94 -0.65
N LEU A 182 -15.90 15.00 -1.30
CA LEU A 182 -15.30 16.34 -1.21
C LEU A 182 -15.90 17.19 -0.10
N THR A 183 -17.20 17.02 0.20
CA THR A 183 -17.95 17.88 1.14
C THR A 183 -18.56 17.11 2.30
N GLY A 184 -18.78 15.81 2.15
CA GLY A 184 -19.39 14.96 3.15
C GLY A 184 -18.46 14.68 4.34
N LYS A 185 -19.05 14.40 5.49
CA LYS A 185 -18.32 13.98 6.69
C LYS A 185 -18.26 12.46 6.74
N PHE A 186 -17.09 11.91 6.96
CA PHE A 186 -16.90 10.48 7.16
C PHE A 186 -17.26 10.10 8.60
N GLU A 187 -18.50 9.66 8.80
CA GLU A 187 -18.98 9.23 10.12
C GLU A 187 -18.67 7.75 10.38
N PRO A 188 -18.46 7.35 11.65
CA PRO A 188 -18.25 5.95 11.97
C PRO A 188 -19.43 5.10 11.52
N HIS A 189 -19.13 4.02 10.78
CA HIS A 189 -20.13 3.03 10.43
C HIS A 189 -20.66 2.32 11.69
N PRO A 190 -21.95 1.94 11.78
CA PRO A 190 -22.52 1.29 12.97
C PRO A 190 -21.80 0.00 13.40
N LYS A 191 -21.20 -0.72 12.45
CA LYS A 191 -20.41 -1.95 12.72
C LYS A 191 -18.92 -1.68 13.00
N SER A 192 -18.48 -0.41 13.05
CA SER A 192 -17.07 -0.07 13.29
C SER A 192 -16.68 -0.21 14.78
N PRO A 193 -15.52 -0.79 15.13
CA PRO A 193 -14.53 -1.44 14.26
C PRO A 193 -15.06 -2.78 13.72
N ILE A 194 -14.78 -3.06 12.44
CA ILE A 194 -15.30 -4.27 11.79
C ILE A 194 -14.52 -5.53 12.14
N THR A 195 -13.24 -5.41 12.48
CA THR A 195 -12.43 -6.52 12.98
C THR A 195 -11.19 -6.03 13.75
N ALA A 196 -10.82 -6.76 14.82
CA ALA A 196 -9.57 -6.59 15.53
C ALA A 196 -8.64 -7.82 15.38
N ASP A 197 -9.03 -8.81 14.57
CA ASP A 197 -8.23 -9.99 14.31
C ASP A 197 -6.99 -9.61 13.49
N LEU A 198 -5.80 -9.85 14.01
CA LEU A 198 -4.52 -9.51 13.39
C LEU A 198 -4.31 -10.13 11.99
N ARG A 199 -5.10 -11.13 11.63
CA ARG A 199 -5.10 -11.71 10.27
C ARG A 199 -5.83 -10.83 9.26
N PHE A 200 -6.68 -9.89 9.71
CA PHE A 200 -7.61 -9.14 8.87
C PHE A 200 -7.74 -7.66 9.22
N SER A 201 -7.24 -7.24 10.39
CA SER A 201 -7.48 -5.89 10.93
C SER A 201 -6.68 -4.77 10.28
N ARG A 202 -5.92 -5.06 9.21
CA ARG A 202 -5.13 -4.08 8.52
C ARG A 202 -5.30 -4.22 7.00
N SER A 203 -5.52 -3.12 6.29
CA SER A 203 -5.63 -3.15 4.83
C SER A 203 -4.30 -3.59 4.20
N GLY A 204 -4.37 -4.42 3.15
CA GLY A 204 -3.21 -4.95 2.41
C GLY A 204 -3.19 -4.50 0.94
N GLY A 205 -4.06 -3.57 0.54
CA GLY A 205 -4.17 -3.05 -0.81
C GLY A 205 -5.53 -2.43 -1.08
N PRO A 206 -5.83 -2.04 -2.32
CA PRO A 206 -7.15 -1.56 -2.72
C PRO A 206 -8.20 -2.67 -2.60
N LEU A 207 -9.48 -2.30 -2.60
CA LEU A 207 -10.54 -3.26 -2.80
C LEU A 207 -10.56 -3.69 -4.28
N ILE A 208 -10.87 -4.97 -4.52
CA ILE A 208 -10.82 -5.58 -5.84
C ILE A 208 -12.21 -6.07 -6.19
N GLN A 209 -12.75 -5.58 -7.32
CA GLN A 209 -13.95 -6.16 -7.92
C GLN A 209 -13.57 -7.36 -8.78
N ASN A 210 -14.03 -8.54 -8.43
CA ASN A 210 -13.83 -9.79 -9.18
C ASN A 210 -15.17 -10.42 -9.57
N GLY A 211 -15.65 -10.09 -10.75
CA GLY A 211 -17.05 -10.38 -11.14
C GLY A 211 -18.01 -9.69 -10.18
N ASP A 212 -18.92 -10.46 -9.59
CA ASP A 212 -19.91 -9.95 -8.62
C ASP A 212 -19.37 -9.90 -7.18
N ILE A 213 -18.13 -10.33 -6.97
CA ILE A 213 -17.54 -10.43 -5.63
C ILE A 213 -16.64 -9.21 -5.37
N LEU A 214 -16.89 -8.52 -4.27
CA LEU A 214 -16.02 -7.47 -3.75
C LEU A 214 -15.03 -8.06 -2.75
N ILE A 215 -13.73 -7.91 -3.02
CA ILE A 215 -12.66 -8.49 -2.21
C ILE A 215 -11.83 -7.39 -1.56
N ARG A 216 -11.63 -7.51 -0.26
CA ARG A 216 -10.70 -6.71 0.52
C ARG A 216 -9.37 -7.46 0.67
N VAL A 217 -8.28 -6.78 0.33
CA VAL A 217 -6.92 -7.27 0.62
C VAL A 217 -6.60 -6.93 2.07
N ALA A 218 -6.14 -7.90 2.84
CA ALA A 218 -5.79 -7.74 4.25
C ALA A 218 -4.34 -8.19 4.52
N GLN A 219 -3.63 -7.46 5.38
CA GLN A 219 -2.35 -7.89 5.91
C GLN A 219 -2.56 -8.95 6.99
N ASP A 220 -1.84 -10.06 6.91
CA ASP A 220 -1.71 -10.97 8.04
C ASP A 220 -0.55 -10.52 8.93
N CYS A 221 -0.90 -9.96 10.07
CA CYS A 221 0.05 -9.54 11.10
C CYS A 221 0.08 -10.48 12.31
N SER A 222 -0.58 -11.65 12.25
CA SER A 222 -0.71 -12.59 13.37
C SER A 222 0.63 -13.18 13.86
N ARG A 223 1.60 -13.30 12.94
CA ARG A 223 2.98 -13.77 13.24
C ARG A 223 4.01 -12.63 13.18
N GLY A 224 3.55 -11.41 12.99
CA GLY A 224 4.36 -10.20 12.90
C GLY A 224 4.02 -9.37 11.70
N TYR A 225 4.37 -8.08 11.75
CA TYR A 225 4.07 -7.11 10.70
C TYR A 225 4.56 -7.57 9.31
N GLY A 226 3.66 -7.58 8.34
CA GLY A 226 3.96 -7.93 6.96
C GLY A 226 4.35 -9.40 6.75
N ASP A 227 3.75 -10.34 7.50
CA ASP A 227 4.04 -11.76 7.33
C ASP A 227 3.41 -12.32 6.05
N ASN A 228 2.16 -11.96 5.75
CA ASN A 228 1.44 -12.46 4.59
C ASN A 228 0.27 -11.54 4.17
N ILE A 229 -0.41 -11.94 3.10
CA ILE A 229 -1.60 -11.32 2.55
C ILE A 229 -2.74 -12.33 2.61
N ASN A 230 -3.92 -11.87 3.06
CA ASN A 230 -5.17 -12.61 3.02
C ASN A 230 -6.18 -11.87 2.15
N PHE A 231 -7.04 -12.59 1.47
CA PHE A 231 -8.19 -12.04 0.76
C PHE A 231 -9.46 -12.34 1.53
N VAL A 232 -10.32 -11.33 1.63
CA VAL A 232 -11.57 -11.37 2.38
C VAL A 232 -12.68 -10.90 1.46
N GLU A 233 -13.72 -11.72 1.30
CA GLU A 233 -14.92 -11.35 0.56
C GLU A 233 -15.79 -10.45 1.43
N ILE A 234 -16.18 -9.30 0.93
CA ILE A 234 -17.21 -8.46 1.53
C ILE A 234 -18.57 -8.95 1.00
N ALA A 235 -19.32 -9.60 1.87
CA ALA A 235 -20.64 -10.15 1.54
C ALA A 235 -21.74 -9.10 1.63
N THR A 236 -21.62 -8.15 2.56
CA THR A 236 -22.56 -7.03 2.76
C THR A 236 -21.79 -5.74 2.98
N LEU A 237 -22.16 -4.69 2.24
CA LEU A 237 -21.66 -3.33 2.46
C LEU A 237 -22.78 -2.34 2.18
N THR A 238 -23.38 -1.82 3.23
CA THR A 238 -24.42 -0.77 3.19
C THR A 238 -24.08 0.30 4.24
N PRO A 239 -24.73 1.46 4.27
CA PRO A 239 -24.47 2.44 5.33
C PRO A 239 -24.74 1.96 6.75
N ASN A 240 -25.48 0.86 6.93
CA ASN A 240 -25.93 0.37 8.23
C ASN A 240 -25.46 -1.03 8.56
N ASP A 241 -24.98 -1.80 7.55
CA ASP A 241 -24.58 -3.19 7.76
C ASP A 241 -23.31 -3.55 6.99
N TYR A 242 -22.49 -4.43 7.59
CA TYR A 242 -21.24 -4.94 7.05
C TYR A 242 -21.03 -6.37 7.46
N GLU A 243 -20.77 -7.22 6.47
CA GLU A 243 -20.37 -8.61 6.68
C GLU A 243 -19.21 -8.98 5.76
N GLU A 244 -18.23 -9.70 6.28
CA GLU A 244 -17.11 -10.24 5.51
C GLU A 244 -16.81 -11.69 5.89
N ARG A 245 -16.20 -12.44 4.96
CA ARG A 245 -15.75 -13.81 5.20
C ARG A 245 -14.40 -14.07 4.53
N PRO A 246 -13.54 -14.94 5.08
CA PRO A 246 -12.30 -15.32 4.43
C PRO A 246 -12.55 -15.87 3.01
N PHE A 247 -11.81 -15.36 2.02
CA PHE A 247 -11.83 -15.83 0.64
C PHE A 247 -10.62 -16.70 0.34
N GLN A 248 -9.41 -16.21 0.63
CA GLN A 248 -8.16 -16.97 0.52
C GLN A 248 -7.17 -16.51 1.59
N MET A 249 -6.59 -17.48 2.28
CA MET A 249 -5.64 -17.25 3.36
C MET A 249 -4.21 -17.52 2.90
N SER A 250 -3.25 -16.76 3.46
CA SER A 250 -1.81 -16.94 3.24
C SER A 250 -1.46 -17.01 1.75
N TYR A 251 -2.00 -16.05 1.00
CA TYR A 251 -1.85 -16.01 -0.46
C TYR A 251 -0.40 -15.97 -0.89
N PHE A 252 0.41 -15.20 -0.19
CA PHE A 252 1.77 -14.94 -0.60
C PHE A 252 2.70 -16.11 -0.24
N LYS A 253 3.31 -16.70 -1.27
CA LYS A 253 4.30 -17.76 -1.07
C LYS A 253 5.70 -17.15 -1.04
N LYS A 254 6.37 -17.32 0.09
CA LYS A 254 7.73 -16.81 0.32
C LYS A 254 8.73 -17.42 -0.68
N GLN A 255 9.52 -16.57 -1.30
CA GLN A 255 10.56 -16.96 -2.25
C GLN A 255 11.96 -16.75 -1.63
N LYS A 256 13.02 -17.18 -2.34
CA LYS A 256 14.40 -17.09 -1.84
C LYS A 256 15.08 -15.74 -2.07
N SER A 257 14.37 -14.74 -2.59
CA SER A 257 14.95 -13.46 -3.00
C SER A 257 14.46 -12.28 -2.13
N TRP A 258 14.11 -11.18 -2.75
CA TRP A 258 13.71 -9.91 -2.14
C TRP A 258 12.48 -10.01 -1.19
N ASN A 259 11.67 -11.06 -1.31
CA ASN A 259 10.41 -11.26 -0.58
C ASN A 259 10.41 -12.51 0.33
N ARG A 260 11.58 -13.04 0.72
CA ARG A 260 11.68 -14.31 1.44
C ARG A 260 11.09 -14.33 2.85
N ASP A 261 10.94 -13.15 3.49
CA ASP A 261 10.53 -13.07 4.89
C ASP A 261 9.09 -12.55 5.07
N GLY A 262 8.39 -12.20 3.97
CA GLY A 262 6.98 -11.78 3.99
C GLY A 262 6.61 -10.80 2.91
N ALA A 263 5.33 -10.42 2.90
CA ALA A 263 4.72 -9.39 2.07
C ALA A 263 3.51 -8.80 2.81
N HIS A 264 3.11 -7.58 2.49
CA HIS A 264 1.94 -6.99 3.14
C HIS A 264 1.01 -6.19 2.21
N HIS A 265 1.43 -5.96 0.98
CA HIS A 265 0.65 -5.16 0.04
C HIS A 265 0.54 -5.84 -1.32
N LEU A 266 -0.66 -5.75 -1.92
CA LEU A 266 -0.92 -6.14 -3.30
C LEU A 266 -1.88 -5.13 -3.93
N SER A 267 -1.52 -4.67 -5.13
CA SER A 267 -2.36 -3.85 -5.99
C SER A 267 -2.53 -4.49 -7.36
N LEU A 268 -3.68 -4.26 -7.99
CA LEU A 268 -4.04 -4.84 -9.28
C LEU A 268 -4.56 -3.76 -10.23
N ALA A 269 -4.21 -3.85 -11.50
CA ALA A 269 -4.76 -3.03 -12.58
C ALA A 269 -4.83 -3.81 -13.90
N SER A 270 -5.80 -3.50 -14.74
CA SER A 270 -5.84 -4.00 -16.12
C SER A 270 -5.09 -3.06 -17.04
N PHE A 271 -4.10 -3.54 -17.76
CA PHE A 271 -3.32 -2.74 -18.69
C PHE A 271 -2.86 -3.55 -19.91
N ARG A 272 -3.16 -3.07 -21.13
CA ARG A 272 -2.78 -3.71 -22.40
C ARG A 272 -3.18 -5.18 -22.50
N GLY A 273 -4.35 -5.54 -21.98
CA GLY A 273 -4.87 -6.93 -22.03
C GLY A 273 -4.30 -7.87 -20.95
N PHE A 274 -3.44 -7.37 -20.07
CA PHE A 274 -2.91 -8.13 -18.94
C PHE A 274 -3.53 -7.67 -17.62
N SER A 275 -3.64 -8.60 -16.68
CA SER A 275 -3.72 -8.27 -15.26
C SER A 275 -2.32 -7.91 -14.77
N VAL A 276 -2.11 -6.64 -14.43
CA VAL A 276 -0.85 -6.19 -13.85
C VAL A 276 -0.97 -6.20 -12.34
N VAL A 277 -0.06 -6.90 -11.67
CA VAL A 277 -0.03 -7.06 -10.21
C VAL A 277 1.24 -6.45 -9.68
N ALA A 278 1.13 -5.56 -8.71
CA ALA A 278 2.27 -5.08 -7.93
C ALA A 278 2.16 -5.64 -6.51
N VAL A 279 3.21 -6.24 -6.02
CA VAL A 279 3.28 -6.83 -4.68
C VAL A 279 4.60 -6.45 -4.04
N ASP A 280 4.57 -6.08 -2.77
CA ASP A 280 5.79 -5.85 -2.03
C ASP A 280 6.28 -7.11 -1.32
N GLY A 281 7.47 -6.99 -0.75
CA GLY A 281 8.07 -8.05 0.01
C GLY A 281 9.22 -7.55 0.85
N ARG A 282 9.48 -8.27 1.93
CA ARG A 282 10.55 -7.95 2.86
C ARG A 282 11.60 -9.05 2.93
N GLN A 283 12.83 -8.63 3.22
CA GLN A 283 13.91 -9.52 3.60
C GLN A 283 14.67 -8.93 4.79
N ARG A 284 15.16 -9.81 5.67
CA ARG A 284 16.01 -9.38 6.80
C ARG A 284 17.29 -8.77 6.27
N ASP A 285 17.62 -7.60 6.80
CA ASP A 285 18.88 -6.95 6.51
C ASP A 285 20.04 -7.66 7.25
N HIS A 286 21.14 -7.86 6.55
CA HIS A 286 22.31 -8.50 7.13
C HIS A 286 22.91 -7.59 8.22
N TRP A 287 23.35 -8.16 9.35
CA TRP A 287 23.90 -7.42 10.49
C TRP A 287 25.08 -6.50 10.12
N VAL A 288 25.95 -6.90 9.17
CA VAL A 288 27.05 -6.09 8.64
C VAL A 288 26.53 -4.80 7.99
N ASN A 289 25.44 -4.86 7.24
CA ASN A 289 24.86 -3.67 6.62
C ASN A 289 24.28 -2.69 7.66
N ARG A 290 23.87 -3.19 8.83
CA ARG A 290 23.39 -2.36 9.94
C ARG A 290 24.51 -1.57 10.60
N LEU A 291 25.69 -2.15 10.72
CA LEU A 291 26.89 -1.45 11.24
C LEU A 291 27.35 -0.32 10.33
N LEU A 292 27.20 -0.50 9.01
CA LEU A 292 27.63 0.46 7.99
C LEU A 292 26.59 1.60 7.76
N ARG A 293 25.41 1.52 8.36
CA ARG A 293 24.43 2.61 8.32
C ARG A 293 24.87 3.69 9.30
N ARG A 294 25.14 4.89 8.80
CA ARG A 294 25.36 6.05 9.67
C ARG A 294 24.08 6.30 10.50
N PRO A 295 24.21 6.59 11.81
CA PRO A 295 23.04 7.01 12.59
C PRO A 295 22.46 8.25 11.93
N ALA A 296 21.13 8.32 11.87
CA ALA A 296 20.45 9.56 11.51
C ALA A 296 20.92 10.64 12.50
N PHE A 297 21.40 11.76 12.01
CA PHE A 297 21.54 12.95 12.83
C PHE A 297 20.15 13.30 13.37
N ARG A 298 20.08 13.46 14.70
CA ARG A 298 18.89 13.91 15.42
C ARG A 298 18.60 15.36 15.07
#